data_f45fc6012c1f688723719ad2eb5b43b1
#
_entry.id   f45fc6012c1f688723719ad2eb5b43b1
#
_cell.length_a   1.000
_cell.length_b   1.000
_cell.length_c   1.000
_cell.angle_alpha   90.00
_cell.angle_beta   90.00
_cell.angle_gamma   90.00
#
_symmetry.space_group_name_H-M   'P 1'
#
loop_
_entity.id
_entity.type
_entity.pdbx_description
1 polymer ?
#
loop_
_entity_poly.entity_id
_entity_poly.type
_entity_poly.pdbx_seq_one_letter_code
_entity_poly.pdbx_strand_id
1 'polypeptide(L)'
;MMKEIKNKFRSLYWQQFSLIAGIVMLTLLLLGASFYALSYNYLVGEKRDEMKVRAQLIVQMSEEYLTADESNEAEQDSSLSRMAGVASMMTEVNFLICDGNGQALLTTDSDLAGKSIRLPEELQTQILENENGFEGNTTLGGLYRLRQFAVGLPVKTADGQVVGMVLAMIDATQLMRLWRSFTGLFFMISAIVLLIAFVASSFMSMRQIQPIKEMLKGTRAYAAGNFDMRIEDEGRGDEIGELARSFNMMADSLSETERQRRDFIANISHELTTPMTSIAGYTDGILDGTIPQKDERKYLQIISDESHRLSRLVRRMLDISQIQSQEMHKEDFDLCESMRIALLSMEQKINQRGLDVEADIPEDSVMVRGDNELITQVVYNLLENATKYAAEHSALYLGLACRGEKAVVTVRNTGNTIPAQEIPLLFERFHKSDKSRSVDKDGYGLGLYVVKTILNQHKEQITVTSENGVTAFSFTVQMADSTRSYGEEQEK
;
A
#
# COMPACT_ATOMS: atom_id res chain seq x y z
N MET A 1 -30.96 8.62 11.75
CA MET A 1 -31.08 7.58 10.72
C MET A 1 -30.57 8.02 9.33
N MET A 2 -31.11 9.06 8.68
CA MET A 2 -30.63 9.50 7.35
C MET A 2 -29.19 10.06 7.32
N LYS A 3 -28.72 10.77 8.37
CA LYS A 3 -27.34 11.24 8.51
C LYS A 3 -26.33 10.10 8.77
N GLU A 4 -26.73 9.06 9.50
CA GLU A 4 -25.90 7.87 9.76
C GLU A 4 -25.74 7.00 8.51
N ILE A 5 -26.81 6.85 7.71
CA ILE A 5 -26.79 6.16 6.43
C ILE A 5 -25.86 6.90 5.46
N LYS A 6 -25.94 8.23 5.38
CA LYS A 6 -25.09 9.08 4.53
C LYS A 6 -23.59 9.02 4.95
N ASN A 7 -23.30 8.86 6.23
CA ASN A 7 -21.93 8.67 6.74
C ASN A 7 -21.38 7.26 6.48
N LYS A 8 -22.22 6.24 6.50
CA LYS A 8 -21.81 4.87 6.13
C LYS A 8 -21.40 4.78 4.65
N PHE A 9 -22.17 5.41 3.76
CA PHE A 9 -21.84 5.47 2.30
C PHE A 9 -20.61 6.34 1.98
N ARG A 10 -20.10 7.15 2.91
CA ARG A 10 -18.85 7.91 2.78
C ARG A 10 -17.60 7.10 3.16
N SER A 11 -17.75 5.93 3.77
CA SER A 11 -16.59 5.10 4.06
C SER A 11 -16.01 4.50 2.78
N LEU A 12 -14.70 4.47 2.68
CA LEU A 12 -13.96 3.90 1.53
C LEU A 12 -14.42 2.45 1.24
N TYR A 13 -14.77 1.70 2.29
CA TYR A 13 -15.36 0.37 2.20
C TYR A 13 -16.62 0.34 1.33
N TRP A 14 -17.61 1.18 1.67
CA TRP A 14 -18.86 1.21 0.94
C TRP A 14 -18.72 1.74 -0.48
N GLN A 15 -17.78 2.67 -0.71
CA GLN A 15 -17.50 3.19 -2.04
C GLN A 15 -16.90 2.11 -2.94
N GLN A 16 -15.86 1.41 -2.51
CA GLN A 16 -15.27 0.32 -3.28
C GLN A 16 -16.25 -0.84 -3.46
N PHE A 17 -16.94 -1.25 -2.40
CA PHE A 17 -17.91 -2.31 -2.44
C PHE A 17 -19.05 -2.01 -3.43
N SER A 18 -19.66 -0.81 -3.36
CA SER A 18 -20.75 -0.42 -4.27
C SER A 18 -20.30 -0.27 -5.72
N LEU A 19 -19.08 0.17 -5.95
CA LEU A 19 -18.51 0.28 -7.29
C LEU A 19 -18.33 -1.12 -7.92
N ILE A 20 -17.70 -2.05 -7.22
CA ILE A 20 -17.49 -3.42 -7.71
C ILE A 20 -18.83 -4.13 -7.91
N ALA A 21 -19.73 -4.04 -6.92
CA ALA A 21 -21.06 -4.63 -7.01
C ALA A 21 -21.86 -4.04 -8.16
N GLY A 22 -21.76 -2.73 -8.39
CA GLY A 22 -22.41 -2.02 -9.51
C GLY A 22 -21.88 -2.48 -10.86
N ILE A 23 -20.57 -2.62 -11.02
CA ILE A 23 -19.95 -3.13 -12.26
C ILE A 23 -20.41 -4.57 -12.54
N VAL A 24 -20.34 -5.46 -11.54
CA VAL A 24 -20.79 -6.85 -11.70
C VAL A 24 -22.27 -6.93 -12.03
N MET A 25 -23.11 -6.14 -11.40
CA MET A 25 -24.54 -6.08 -11.69
C MET A 25 -24.80 -5.57 -13.10
N LEU A 26 -24.13 -4.53 -13.54
CA LEU A 26 -24.26 -3.99 -14.89
C LEU A 26 -23.83 -4.99 -15.96
N THR A 27 -22.68 -5.67 -15.75
CA THR A 27 -22.19 -6.68 -16.68
C THR A 27 -23.16 -7.86 -16.79
N LEU A 28 -23.71 -8.35 -15.68
CA LEU A 28 -24.73 -9.41 -15.69
C LEU A 28 -26.03 -8.99 -16.37
N LEU A 29 -26.46 -7.73 -16.19
CA LEU A 29 -27.65 -7.21 -16.87
C LEU A 29 -27.46 -7.13 -18.39
N LEU A 30 -26.31 -6.62 -18.84
CA LEU A 30 -25.97 -6.54 -20.27
C LEU A 30 -25.83 -7.95 -20.89
N LEU A 31 -25.15 -8.86 -20.19
CA LEU A 31 -25.00 -10.25 -20.62
C LEU A 31 -26.36 -10.95 -20.68
N GLY A 32 -27.24 -10.72 -19.69
CA GLY A 32 -28.57 -11.29 -19.62
C GLY A 32 -29.48 -10.77 -20.76
N ALA A 33 -29.43 -9.48 -21.02
CA ALA A 33 -30.19 -8.88 -22.13
C ALA A 33 -29.72 -9.42 -23.49
N SER A 34 -28.41 -9.53 -23.70
CA SER A 34 -27.83 -10.13 -24.91
C SER A 34 -28.19 -11.62 -25.04
N PHE A 35 -28.03 -12.37 -23.95
CA PHE A 35 -28.41 -13.79 -23.93
C PHE A 35 -29.90 -14.00 -24.26
N TYR A 36 -30.79 -13.19 -23.66
CA TYR A 36 -32.20 -13.27 -23.89
C TYR A 36 -32.52 -13.00 -25.36
N ALA A 37 -31.97 -11.95 -25.96
CA ALA A 37 -32.23 -11.58 -27.35
C ALA A 37 -31.65 -12.60 -28.35
N LEU A 38 -30.43 -13.09 -28.11
CA LEU A 38 -29.76 -13.99 -29.04
C LEU A 38 -30.23 -15.43 -28.90
N SER A 39 -30.51 -15.94 -27.70
CA SER A 39 -30.91 -17.32 -27.49
C SER A 39 -32.27 -17.66 -28.10
N TYR A 40 -33.20 -16.74 -28.03
CA TYR A 40 -34.54 -16.93 -28.69
C TYR A 40 -34.39 -17.01 -30.20
N ASN A 41 -33.71 -16.06 -30.82
CA ASN A 41 -33.53 -15.99 -32.26
C ASN A 41 -32.73 -17.19 -32.79
N TYR A 42 -31.68 -17.61 -32.06
CA TYR A 42 -30.88 -18.78 -32.40
C TYR A 42 -31.72 -20.07 -32.36
N LEU A 43 -32.45 -20.30 -31.26
CA LEU A 43 -33.24 -21.50 -31.07
C LEU A 43 -34.37 -21.64 -32.11
N VAL A 44 -35.07 -20.54 -32.41
CA VAL A 44 -36.13 -20.47 -33.43
C VAL A 44 -35.50 -20.67 -34.81
N GLY A 45 -34.37 -20.02 -35.10
CA GLY A 45 -33.68 -20.15 -36.39
C GLY A 45 -33.20 -21.53 -36.67
N GLU A 46 -32.51 -22.18 -35.71
CA GLU A 46 -32.02 -23.55 -35.85
C GLU A 46 -33.15 -24.55 -36.06
N LYS A 47 -34.26 -24.40 -35.31
CA LYS A 47 -35.41 -25.31 -35.44
C LYS A 47 -36.17 -25.11 -36.77
N ARG A 48 -36.28 -23.88 -37.23
CA ARG A 48 -36.82 -23.53 -38.54
C ARG A 48 -36.01 -24.21 -39.65
N ASP A 49 -34.71 -24.05 -39.66
CA ASP A 49 -33.83 -24.59 -40.71
C ASP A 49 -33.87 -26.16 -40.71
N GLU A 50 -33.91 -26.77 -39.53
CA GLU A 50 -34.11 -28.19 -39.36
C GLU A 50 -35.46 -28.65 -39.95
N MET A 51 -36.57 -27.96 -39.64
CA MET A 51 -37.91 -28.27 -40.16
C MET A 51 -37.98 -28.07 -41.66
N LYS A 52 -37.32 -27.05 -42.23
CA LYS A 52 -37.28 -26.78 -43.65
C LYS A 52 -36.63 -27.93 -44.42
N VAL A 53 -35.49 -28.42 -43.98
CA VAL A 53 -34.80 -29.57 -44.60
C VAL A 53 -35.71 -30.83 -44.57
N ARG A 54 -36.38 -31.06 -43.44
CA ARG A 54 -37.29 -32.20 -43.31
C ARG A 54 -38.54 -32.09 -44.16
N ALA A 55 -39.12 -30.87 -44.23
CA ALA A 55 -40.26 -30.60 -45.12
C ALA A 55 -39.87 -30.85 -46.58
N GLN A 56 -38.65 -30.44 -47.01
CA GLN A 56 -38.14 -30.70 -48.36
C GLN A 56 -38.05 -32.17 -48.71
N LEU A 57 -37.60 -33.02 -47.77
CA LEU A 57 -37.58 -34.47 -47.96
C LEU A 57 -38.98 -35.03 -48.16
N ILE A 58 -39.95 -34.60 -47.38
CA ILE A 58 -41.33 -35.03 -47.53
C ILE A 58 -41.92 -34.46 -48.81
N VAL A 59 -41.60 -33.24 -49.25
CA VAL A 59 -42.01 -32.70 -50.56
C VAL A 59 -41.57 -33.57 -51.68
N GLN A 60 -40.28 -33.98 -51.71
CA GLN A 60 -39.74 -34.85 -52.76
C GLN A 60 -40.49 -36.22 -52.84
N MET A 61 -40.78 -36.81 -51.69
CA MET A 61 -41.54 -38.04 -51.58
C MET A 61 -43.01 -37.86 -51.98
N SER A 62 -43.60 -36.68 -51.67
CA SER A 62 -45.00 -36.39 -52.01
C SER A 62 -45.19 -36.08 -53.48
N GLU A 63 -44.16 -35.61 -54.21
CA GLU A 63 -44.21 -35.39 -55.65
C GLU A 63 -44.51 -36.71 -56.39
N GLU A 64 -43.78 -37.81 -56.06
CA GLU A 64 -44.01 -39.12 -56.66
C GLU A 64 -45.44 -39.62 -56.40
N TYR A 65 -45.94 -39.39 -55.18
CA TYR A 65 -47.30 -39.79 -54.79
C TYR A 65 -48.40 -38.98 -55.53
N LEU A 66 -48.24 -37.66 -55.61
CA LEU A 66 -49.25 -36.80 -56.19
C LEU A 66 -49.28 -36.79 -57.71
N THR A 67 -48.27 -37.35 -58.37
CA THR A 67 -48.12 -37.45 -59.83
C THR A 67 -48.42 -38.86 -60.38
N ALA A 68 -48.66 -39.84 -59.51
CA ALA A 68 -48.84 -41.23 -59.88
C ALA A 68 -50.22 -41.51 -60.50
N ASP A 69 -50.25 -42.46 -61.44
CA ASP A 69 -51.50 -42.92 -62.07
C ASP A 69 -52.35 -43.76 -61.08
N GLU A 70 -53.70 -43.60 -61.19
CA GLU A 70 -54.69 -44.23 -60.25
C GLU A 70 -54.60 -45.75 -60.09
N SER A 71 -53.76 -46.42 -60.89
CA SER A 71 -53.59 -47.93 -60.81
C SER A 71 -52.73 -48.44 -59.61
N ASN A 72 -51.98 -47.59 -58.90
CA ASN A 72 -51.06 -47.90 -57.80
C ASN A 72 -51.31 -47.16 -56.49
N GLU A 73 -52.41 -46.40 -56.37
CA GLU A 73 -52.66 -45.50 -55.20
C GLU A 73 -52.57 -46.17 -53.84
N ALA A 74 -53.14 -47.37 -53.67
CA ALA A 74 -53.21 -48.00 -52.35
C ALA A 74 -51.83 -48.50 -51.80
N GLU A 75 -50.88 -48.81 -52.66
CA GLU A 75 -49.55 -49.27 -52.29
C GLU A 75 -48.62 -48.07 -52.00
N GLN A 76 -48.77 -47.03 -52.78
CA GLN A 76 -48.03 -45.78 -52.60
C GLN A 76 -48.53 -44.94 -51.40
N ASP A 77 -49.83 -44.92 -51.12
CA ASP A 77 -50.43 -44.28 -49.93
C ASP A 77 -49.89 -44.98 -48.65
N SER A 78 -49.78 -46.31 -48.63
CA SER A 78 -49.23 -47.04 -47.53
C SER A 78 -47.73 -46.82 -47.34
N SER A 79 -47.00 -46.50 -48.41
CA SER A 79 -45.56 -46.20 -48.38
C SER A 79 -45.25 -44.79 -47.85
N LEU A 80 -45.90 -43.77 -48.41
CA LEU A 80 -45.78 -42.37 -48.01
C LEU A 80 -46.21 -42.19 -46.52
N SER A 81 -47.35 -42.82 -46.16
CA SER A 81 -47.85 -42.78 -44.79
C SER A 81 -46.86 -43.41 -43.79
N ARG A 82 -46.23 -44.52 -44.11
CA ARG A 82 -45.21 -45.17 -43.26
C ARG A 82 -43.95 -44.31 -43.16
N MET A 83 -43.46 -43.76 -44.25
CA MET A 83 -42.24 -42.94 -44.26
C MET A 83 -42.45 -41.64 -43.52
N ALA A 84 -43.56 -40.93 -43.78
CA ALA A 84 -43.89 -39.70 -43.05
C ALA A 84 -44.12 -39.96 -41.56
N GLY A 85 -44.73 -41.13 -41.21
CA GLY A 85 -44.91 -41.55 -39.84
C GLY A 85 -43.60 -41.85 -39.13
N VAL A 86 -42.67 -42.55 -39.79
CA VAL A 86 -41.30 -42.77 -39.24
C VAL A 86 -40.55 -41.45 -39.08
N ALA A 87 -40.60 -40.60 -40.06
CA ALA A 87 -39.98 -39.27 -40.00
C ALA A 87 -40.54 -38.44 -38.84
N SER A 88 -41.85 -38.47 -38.64
CA SER A 88 -42.53 -37.78 -37.52
C SER A 88 -42.08 -38.35 -36.17
N MET A 89 -42.06 -39.68 -36.01
CA MET A 89 -41.60 -40.32 -34.75
C MET A 89 -40.16 -40.04 -34.41
N MET A 90 -39.24 -40.00 -35.40
CA MET A 90 -37.83 -39.76 -35.19
C MET A 90 -37.53 -38.28 -34.88
N THR A 91 -38.42 -37.37 -35.24
CA THR A 91 -38.11 -35.92 -35.26
C THR A 91 -39.03 -35.08 -34.41
N GLU A 92 -40.07 -35.65 -33.86
CA GLU A 92 -41.13 -34.94 -33.13
C GLU A 92 -41.78 -33.83 -33.97
N VAL A 93 -41.68 -33.88 -35.32
CA VAL A 93 -42.27 -32.98 -36.26
C VAL A 93 -43.46 -33.64 -36.89
N ASN A 94 -44.65 -33.03 -36.82
CA ASN A 94 -45.83 -33.53 -37.52
C ASN A 94 -45.88 -33.00 -38.93
N PHE A 95 -46.26 -33.89 -39.85
CA PHE A 95 -46.41 -33.53 -41.25
C PHE A 95 -47.90 -33.58 -41.66
N LEU A 96 -48.29 -32.59 -42.47
CA LEU A 96 -49.58 -32.53 -43.12
C LEU A 96 -49.34 -32.33 -44.60
N ILE A 97 -49.83 -33.28 -45.41
CA ILE A 97 -49.71 -33.25 -46.85
C ILE A 97 -51.09 -32.97 -47.43
N CYS A 98 -51.18 -31.97 -48.30
CA CYS A 98 -52.42 -31.50 -48.88
C CYS A 98 -52.31 -31.53 -50.38
N ASP A 99 -53.50 -31.61 -51.07
CA ASP A 99 -53.63 -31.41 -52.49
C ASP A 99 -53.46 -29.95 -52.91
N GLY A 100 -53.58 -29.64 -54.21
CA GLY A 100 -53.51 -28.26 -54.72
C GLY A 100 -54.61 -27.35 -54.23
N ASN A 101 -55.73 -27.90 -53.74
CA ASN A 101 -56.84 -27.15 -53.18
C ASN A 101 -56.83 -26.95 -51.68
N GLY A 102 -55.76 -27.44 -51.05
CA GLY A 102 -55.57 -27.37 -49.60
C GLY A 102 -56.33 -28.41 -48.80
N GLN A 103 -56.88 -29.44 -49.42
CA GLN A 103 -57.49 -30.56 -48.73
C GLN A 103 -56.42 -31.51 -48.25
N ALA A 104 -56.45 -31.86 -46.98
CA ALA A 104 -55.48 -32.81 -46.40
C ALA A 104 -55.68 -34.23 -46.97
N LEU A 105 -54.59 -34.76 -47.46
CA LEU A 105 -54.50 -36.15 -47.92
C LEU A 105 -53.94 -37.07 -46.84
N LEU A 106 -52.92 -36.62 -46.15
CA LEU A 106 -52.24 -37.39 -45.13
C LEU A 106 -51.79 -36.48 -43.98
N THR A 107 -51.94 -36.98 -42.76
CA THR A 107 -51.39 -36.32 -41.57
C THR A 107 -50.71 -37.36 -40.69
N THR A 108 -49.56 -37.01 -40.10
CA THR A 108 -48.89 -37.81 -39.08
C THR A 108 -49.28 -37.44 -37.66
N ASP A 109 -50.07 -36.36 -37.51
CA ASP A 109 -50.55 -35.89 -36.21
C ASP A 109 -51.78 -36.70 -35.77
N SER A 110 -51.65 -37.37 -34.62
CA SER A 110 -52.74 -38.17 -34.03
C SER A 110 -53.99 -37.33 -33.69
N ASP A 111 -53.80 -36.03 -33.36
CA ASP A 111 -54.88 -35.14 -32.97
C ASP A 111 -55.75 -34.71 -34.19
N LEU A 112 -55.21 -34.85 -35.39
CA LEU A 112 -55.84 -34.50 -36.64
C LEU A 112 -56.31 -35.76 -37.42
N ALA A 113 -55.88 -36.95 -37.01
CA ALA A 113 -56.21 -38.19 -37.71
C ALA A 113 -57.71 -38.40 -37.80
N GLY A 114 -58.20 -38.76 -39.00
CA GLY A 114 -59.62 -38.99 -39.26
C GLY A 114 -60.50 -37.76 -39.39
N LYS A 115 -59.95 -36.55 -39.34
CA LYS A 115 -60.71 -35.32 -39.59
C LYS A 115 -60.58 -34.88 -41.06
N SER A 116 -61.62 -34.36 -41.63
CA SER A 116 -61.53 -33.68 -42.93
C SER A 116 -60.94 -32.28 -42.66
N ILE A 117 -59.73 -32.11 -43.11
CA ILE A 117 -58.94 -30.87 -42.84
C ILE A 117 -58.81 -30.12 -44.19
N ARG A 118 -59.11 -28.85 -44.16
CA ARG A 118 -58.81 -27.92 -45.26
C ARG A 118 -58.00 -26.79 -44.73
N LEU A 119 -56.86 -26.51 -45.36
CA LEU A 119 -56.00 -25.36 -45.00
C LEU A 119 -56.77 -24.05 -45.20
N PRO A 120 -56.56 -23.06 -44.29
CA PRO A 120 -57.08 -21.73 -44.49
C PRO A 120 -56.53 -21.09 -45.79
N GLU A 121 -57.38 -20.40 -46.53
CA GLU A 121 -57.00 -19.79 -47.82
C GLU A 121 -55.83 -18.82 -47.73
N GLU A 122 -55.75 -18.06 -46.61
CA GLU A 122 -54.59 -17.18 -46.33
C GLU A 122 -53.30 -17.96 -46.28
N LEU A 123 -53.29 -19.13 -45.67
CA LEU A 123 -52.12 -19.97 -45.51
C LEU A 123 -51.75 -20.64 -46.84
N GLN A 124 -52.74 -21.10 -47.61
CA GLN A 124 -52.51 -21.64 -48.94
C GLN A 124 -51.83 -20.58 -49.82
N THR A 125 -52.40 -19.35 -49.91
CA THR A 125 -51.82 -18.25 -50.67
C THR A 125 -50.40 -17.94 -50.28
N GLN A 126 -50.11 -17.89 -48.98
CA GLN A 126 -48.73 -17.66 -48.46
C GLN A 126 -47.76 -18.76 -48.86
N ILE A 127 -48.18 -20.03 -48.89
CA ILE A 127 -47.32 -21.14 -49.29
C ILE A 127 -47.06 -21.13 -50.81
N LEU A 128 -48.06 -20.76 -51.58
CA LEU A 128 -47.99 -20.80 -53.03
C LEU A 128 -47.31 -19.62 -53.68
N GLU A 129 -47.54 -18.40 -53.16
CA GLU A 129 -46.96 -17.18 -53.66
C GLU A 129 -45.47 -16.92 -53.28
N ASN A 130 -45.03 -17.47 -52.17
CA ASN A 130 -43.66 -17.29 -51.73
C ASN A 130 -42.76 -18.42 -52.26
N GLU A 131 -41.66 -18.07 -52.94
CA GLU A 131 -40.64 -19.04 -53.36
C GLU A 131 -40.10 -19.90 -52.23
N ASN A 132 -40.03 -19.35 -51.02
CA ASN A 132 -39.56 -20.03 -49.81
C ASN A 132 -40.67 -20.69 -48.99
N GLY A 133 -41.91 -20.64 -49.46
CA GLY A 133 -43.07 -21.18 -48.76
C GLY A 133 -43.52 -20.31 -47.56
N PHE A 134 -44.17 -20.92 -46.59
CA PHE A 134 -44.63 -20.28 -45.35
C PHE A 134 -43.74 -20.66 -44.18
N GLU A 135 -43.42 -19.69 -43.36
CA GLU A 135 -42.69 -19.89 -42.09
C GLU A 135 -43.37 -19.04 -41.01
N GLY A 136 -43.87 -19.69 -39.94
CA GLY A 136 -44.47 -18.91 -38.84
C GLY A 136 -45.34 -19.73 -37.88
N ASN A 137 -45.89 -19.01 -36.92
CA ASN A 137 -46.80 -19.56 -35.95
C ASN A 137 -48.24 -19.56 -36.49
N THR A 138 -48.88 -20.69 -36.52
CA THR A 138 -50.26 -20.87 -36.99
C THR A 138 -51.06 -21.77 -36.05
N THR A 139 -52.39 -21.60 -36.05
CA THR A 139 -53.35 -22.52 -35.43
C THR A 139 -54.07 -23.37 -36.46
N LEU A 140 -53.67 -23.28 -37.73
CA LEU A 140 -54.34 -23.87 -38.90
C LEU A 140 -55.85 -23.54 -38.93
N GLY A 141 -56.18 -22.26 -38.78
CA GLY A 141 -57.61 -21.82 -38.77
C GLY A 141 -58.38 -22.25 -37.53
N GLY A 142 -57.71 -22.53 -36.41
CA GLY A 142 -58.35 -22.95 -35.16
C GLY A 142 -58.45 -24.47 -34.97
N LEU A 143 -57.87 -25.27 -35.86
CA LEU A 143 -57.77 -26.71 -35.73
C LEU A 143 -56.93 -27.10 -34.50
N TYR A 144 -55.83 -26.37 -34.21
CA TYR A 144 -55.08 -26.51 -33.00
C TYR A 144 -55.50 -25.47 -31.94
N ARG A 145 -55.59 -25.92 -30.69
CA ARG A 145 -55.81 -25.06 -29.52
C ARG A 145 -54.60 -24.20 -29.20
N LEU A 146 -53.42 -24.75 -29.40
CA LEU A 146 -52.14 -24.11 -29.19
C LEU A 146 -51.49 -23.74 -30.50
N ARG A 147 -50.76 -22.64 -30.57
CA ARG A 147 -50.01 -22.28 -31.75
C ARG A 147 -48.95 -23.31 -32.09
N GLN A 148 -48.92 -23.70 -33.34
CA GLN A 148 -47.87 -24.57 -33.91
C GLN A 148 -46.91 -23.68 -34.66
N PHE A 149 -45.62 -23.94 -34.53
CA PHE A 149 -44.63 -23.37 -35.44
C PHE A 149 -44.62 -24.25 -36.69
N ALA A 150 -44.90 -23.68 -37.84
CA ALA A 150 -45.11 -24.43 -39.09
C ALA A 150 -44.18 -23.89 -40.18
N VAL A 151 -43.65 -24.82 -40.99
CA VAL A 151 -42.98 -24.56 -42.27
C VAL A 151 -43.79 -25.26 -43.34
N GLY A 152 -44.35 -24.45 -44.26
CA GLY A 152 -45.16 -24.95 -45.39
C GLY A 152 -44.43 -24.76 -46.72
N LEU A 153 -44.31 -25.81 -47.51
CA LEU A 153 -43.65 -25.81 -48.82
C LEU A 153 -44.57 -26.30 -49.90
N PRO A 154 -44.58 -25.70 -51.12
CA PRO A 154 -45.34 -26.21 -52.25
C PRO A 154 -44.66 -27.46 -52.84
N VAL A 155 -45.44 -28.43 -53.23
CA VAL A 155 -45.02 -29.56 -54.03
C VAL A 155 -45.19 -29.23 -55.50
N LYS A 156 -44.04 -29.16 -56.22
CA LYS A 156 -44.02 -28.80 -57.66
C LYS A 156 -43.55 -29.97 -58.49
N THR A 157 -44.18 -30.18 -59.63
CA THR A 157 -43.72 -31.13 -60.66
C THR A 157 -42.48 -30.61 -61.38
N ALA A 158 -41.81 -31.48 -62.14
CA ALA A 158 -40.65 -31.08 -62.95
C ALA A 158 -40.91 -29.94 -63.91
N ASP A 159 -42.22 -29.77 -64.36
CA ASP A 159 -42.70 -28.67 -65.22
C ASP A 159 -43.03 -27.41 -64.44
N GLY A 160 -42.84 -27.38 -63.12
CA GLY A 160 -43.11 -26.21 -62.26
C GLY A 160 -44.53 -26.03 -61.82
N GLN A 161 -45.48 -26.93 -62.20
CA GLN A 161 -46.85 -26.88 -61.78
C GLN A 161 -46.98 -27.33 -60.31
N VAL A 162 -47.73 -26.58 -59.50
CA VAL A 162 -47.97 -26.94 -58.08
C VAL A 162 -49.07 -28.01 -58.02
N VAL A 163 -48.76 -29.16 -57.46
CA VAL A 163 -49.69 -30.31 -57.32
C VAL A 163 -50.16 -30.54 -55.88
N GLY A 164 -49.51 -29.88 -54.91
CA GLY A 164 -49.85 -30.00 -53.48
C GLY A 164 -49.02 -29.16 -52.57
N MET A 165 -49.19 -29.35 -51.28
CA MET A 165 -48.46 -28.63 -50.23
C MET A 165 -48.11 -29.55 -49.10
N VAL A 166 -46.93 -29.36 -48.51
CA VAL A 166 -46.46 -30.06 -47.29
C VAL A 166 -46.23 -29.05 -46.18
N LEU A 167 -46.83 -29.30 -45.03
CA LEU A 167 -46.58 -28.52 -43.83
C LEU A 167 -45.88 -29.43 -42.82
N ALA A 168 -44.73 -28.96 -42.31
CA ALA A 168 -44.04 -29.50 -41.15
C ALA A 168 -44.39 -28.66 -39.93
N MET A 169 -44.81 -29.25 -38.83
CA MET A 169 -45.35 -28.53 -37.68
C MET A 169 -44.78 -29.10 -36.38
N ILE A 170 -44.49 -28.20 -35.43
CA ILE A 170 -44.08 -28.57 -34.07
C ILE A 170 -44.87 -27.71 -33.07
N ASP A 171 -45.19 -28.27 -31.92
CA ASP A 171 -45.82 -27.52 -30.84
C ASP A 171 -44.93 -26.35 -30.37
N ALA A 172 -45.34 -25.13 -30.59
CA ALA A 172 -44.61 -23.95 -30.16
C ALA A 172 -44.36 -23.88 -28.64
N THR A 173 -45.16 -24.63 -27.85
CA THR A 173 -44.95 -24.72 -26.39
C THR A 173 -43.74 -25.55 -26.03
N GLN A 174 -43.34 -26.53 -26.85
CA GLN A 174 -42.11 -27.31 -26.63
C GLN A 174 -40.89 -26.41 -26.83
N LEU A 175 -40.87 -25.59 -27.86
CA LEU A 175 -39.82 -24.64 -28.12
C LEU A 175 -39.69 -23.61 -26.98
N MET A 176 -40.83 -23.11 -26.48
CA MET A 176 -40.90 -22.20 -25.34
C MET A 176 -40.42 -22.88 -24.03
N ARG A 177 -40.70 -24.18 -23.83
CA ARG A 177 -40.21 -24.91 -22.64
C ARG A 177 -38.69 -25.02 -22.64
N LEU A 178 -38.07 -25.37 -23.77
CA LEU A 178 -36.59 -25.41 -23.89
C LEU A 178 -35.97 -24.06 -23.63
N TRP A 179 -36.47 -23.01 -24.27
CA TRP A 179 -36.01 -21.66 -24.06
C TRP A 179 -36.12 -21.20 -22.60
N ARG A 180 -37.24 -21.53 -21.92
CA ARG A 180 -37.45 -21.22 -20.50
C ARG A 180 -36.46 -21.96 -19.61
N SER A 181 -36.12 -23.22 -19.92
CA SER A 181 -35.13 -23.98 -19.18
C SER A 181 -33.73 -23.40 -19.30
N PHE A 182 -33.31 -23.01 -20.52
CA PHE A 182 -32.02 -22.34 -20.73
C PHE A 182 -31.95 -20.98 -20.03
N THR A 183 -33.01 -20.21 -20.10
CA THR A 183 -33.14 -18.90 -19.42
C THR A 183 -33.06 -19.11 -17.87
N GLY A 184 -33.75 -20.12 -17.34
CA GLY A 184 -33.72 -20.46 -15.93
C GLY A 184 -32.31 -20.85 -15.46
N LEU A 185 -31.60 -21.67 -16.25
CA LEU A 185 -30.21 -22.06 -15.96
C LEU A 185 -29.28 -20.83 -15.97
N PHE A 186 -29.44 -19.92 -16.94
CA PHE A 186 -28.69 -18.67 -17.00
C PHE A 186 -28.87 -17.83 -15.74
N PHE A 187 -30.11 -17.60 -15.30
CA PHE A 187 -30.38 -16.83 -14.08
C PHE A 187 -29.83 -17.51 -12.82
N MET A 188 -29.91 -18.84 -12.74
CA MET A 188 -29.34 -19.57 -11.61
C MET A 188 -27.82 -19.40 -11.53
N ILE A 189 -27.11 -19.59 -12.65
CA ILE A 189 -25.65 -19.38 -12.73
C ILE A 189 -25.31 -17.92 -12.40
N SER A 190 -26.06 -16.97 -12.95
CA SER A 190 -25.84 -15.54 -12.67
C SER A 190 -26.01 -15.19 -11.20
N ALA A 191 -26.99 -15.80 -10.51
CA ALA A 191 -27.16 -15.63 -9.06
C ALA A 191 -25.98 -16.17 -8.24
N ILE A 192 -25.45 -17.33 -8.64
CA ILE A 192 -24.25 -17.93 -8.00
C ILE A 192 -23.03 -17.01 -8.21
N VAL A 193 -22.79 -16.54 -9.44
CA VAL A 193 -21.67 -15.63 -9.75
C VAL A 193 -21.79 -14.33 -8.94
N LEU A 194 -23.00 -13.78 -8.84
CA LEU A 194 -23.24 -12.56 -8.07
C LEU A 194 -22.97 -12.79 -6.57
N LEU A 195 -23.36 -13.93 -6.02
CA LEU A 195 -23.06 -14.30 -4.62
C LEU A 195 -21.55 -14.41 -4.38
N ILE A 196 -20.84 -15.11 -5.28
CA ILE A 196 -19.37 -15.25 -5.17
C ILE A 196 -18.70 -13.87 -5.27
N ALA A 197 -19.10 -13.04 -6.23
CA ALA A 197 -18.58 -11.70 -6.40
C ALA A 197 -18.82 -10.82 -5.15
N PHE A 198 -19.99 -10.94 -4.54
CA PHE A 198 -20.33 -10.24 -3.30
C PHE A 198 -19.44 -10.63 -2.14
N VAL A 199 -19.25 -11.94 -1.91
CA VAL A 199 -18.38 -12.47 -0.85
C VAL A 199 -16.92 -12.06 -1.09
N ALA A 200 -16.41 -12.24 -2.32
CA ALA A 200 -15.03 -11.89 -2.68
C ALA A 200 -14.77 -10.38 -2.51
N SER A 201 -15.70 -9.54 -2.99
CA SER A 201 -15.61 -8.08 -2.84
C SER A 201 -15.61 -7.65 -1.38
N SER A 202 -16.47 -8.27 -0.55
CA SER A 202 -16.54 -7.98 0.89
C SER A 202 -15.22 -8.34 1.60
N PHE A 203 -14.69 -9.53 1.33
CA PHE A 203 -13.43 -9.99 1.89
C PHE A 203 -12.25 -9.10 1.48
N MET A 204 -12.13 -8.80 0.17
CA MET A 204 -11.08 -7.93 -0.37
C MET A 204 -11.12 -6.54 0.23
N SER A 205 -12.33 -5.95 0.32
CA SER A 205 -12.53 -4.63 0.90
C SER A 205 -12.18 -4.58 2.39
N MET A 206 -12.52 -5.59 3.17
CA MET A 206 -12.11 -5.68 4.58
C MET A 206 -10.58 -5.75 4.71
N ARG A 207 -9.94 -6.62 3.93
CA ARG A 207 -8.49 -6.82 3.98
C ARG A 207 -7.69 -5.56 3.60
N GLN A 208 -8.19 -4.72 2.71
CA GLN A 208 -7.51 -3.49 2.29
C GLN A 208 -7.78 -2.30 3.22
N ILE A 209 -9.00 -2.17 3.74
CA ILE A 209 -9.42 -0.95 4.42
C ILE A 209 -9.13 -1.00 5.92
N GLN A 210 -9.10 -2.17 6.53
CA GLN A 210 -8.86 -2.30 7.97
C GLN A 210 -7.49 -1.73 8.39
N PRO A 211 -6.37 -2.06 7.73
CA PRO A 211 -5.07 -1.46 8.07
C PRO A 211 -5.04 0.06 7.93
N ILE A 212 -5.69 0.60 6.88
CA ILE A 212 -5.78 2.06 6.68
C ILE A 212 -6.54 2.74 7.83
N LYS A 213 -7.59 2.10 8.34
CA LYS A 213 -8.32 2.62 9.52
C LYS A 213 -7.47 2.56 10.79
N GLU A 214 -6.64 1.54 10.95
CA GLU A 214 -5.71 1.42 12.07
C GLU A 214 -4.63 2.49 12.01
N MET A 215 -4.07 2.75 10.82
CA MET A 215 -3.15 3.87 10.60
C MET A 215 -3.79 5.23 10.94
N LEU A 216 -5.06 5.44 10.55
CA LEU A 216 -5.78 6.65 10.91
C LEU A 216 -5.99 6.79 12.43
N LYS A 217 -6.26 5.68 13.13
CA LYS A 217 -6.35 5.68 14.60
C LYS A 217 -4.98 5.97 15.22
N GLY A 218 -3.91 5.34 14.70
CA GLY A 218 -2.53 5.58 15.12
C GLY A 218 -2.13 7.05 14.97
N THR A 219 -2.42 7.63 13.81
CA THR A 219 -2.13 9.06 13.56
C THR A 219 -2.85 9.98 14.55
N ARG A 220 -4.10 9.67 14.90
CA ARG A 220 -4.85 10.43 15.92
C ARG A 220 -4.29 10.22 17.32
N ALA A 221 -3.85 9.01 17.67
CA ALA A 221 -3.20 8.73 18.94
C ALA A 221 -1.89 9.51 19.06
N TYR A 222 -1.09 9.59 18.00
CA TYR A 222 0.15 10.36 17.95
C TYR A 222 -0.09 11.87 18.07
N ALA A 223 -1.11 12.39 17.40
CA ALA A 223 -1.52 13.79 17.56
C ALA A 223 -1.96 14.12 19.01
N ALA A 224 -2.39 13.12 19.76
CA ALA A 224 -2.72 13.24 21.19
C ALA A 224 -1.53 12.93 22.12
N GLY A 225 -0.32 12.69 21.57
CA GLY A 225 0.89 12.42 22.37
C GLY A 225 1.08 10.96 22.80
N ASN A 226 0.25 10.05 22.32
CA ASN A 226 0.44 8.61 22.59
C ASN A 226 1.17 7.95 21.42
N PHE A 227 2.47 7.73 21.61
CA PHE A 227 3.38 7.17 20.58
C PHE A 227 3.59 5.65 20.72
N ASP A 228 2.93 4.97 21.66
CA ASP A 228 3.13 3.54 21.91
C ASP A 228 2.33 2.64 20.95
N MET A 229 1.36 3.22 20.23
CA MET A 229 0.53 2.47 19.29
C MET A 229 1.38 2.00 18.11
N ARG A 230 1.26 0.71 17.77
CA ARG A 230 1.86 0.11 16.57
C ARG A 230 0.78 -0.53 15.72
N ILE A 231 1.04 -0.60 14.43
CA ILE A 231 0.18 -1.25 13.44
C ILE A 231 0.73 -2.63 13.17
N GLU A 232 -0.15 -3.63 13.24
CA GLU A 232 0.21 -5.01 12.91
C GLU A 232 0.50 -5.13 11.40
N ASP A 233 1.67 -5.61 11.05
CA ASP A 233 2.13 -5.78 9.67
C ASP A 233 1.69 -7.14 9.08
N GLU A 234 1.25 -8.11 9.89
CA GLU A 234 0.84 -9.47 9.47
C GLU A 234 1.72 -10.10 8.37
N GLY A 235 2.95 -9.62 8.16
CA GLY A 235 3.86 -10.10 7.12
C GLY A 235 3.41 -9.80 5.69
N ARG A 236 2.63 -8.75 5.46
CA ARG A 236 2.16 -8.34 4.14
C ARG A 236 3.31 -7.88 3.26
N GLY A 237 3.37 -8.41 2.03
CA GLY A 237 4.33 -8.02 1.01
C GLY A 237 3.82 -6.97 0.01
N ASP A 238 2.63 -6.36 0.28
CA ASP A 238 2.04 -5.33 -0.56
C ASP A 238 2.39 -3.90 -0.08
N GLU A 239 1.95 -2.89 -0.82
CA GLU A 239 2.20 -1.46 -0.54
C GLU A 239 1.59 -1.03 0.81
N ILE A 240 0.51 -1.69 1.24
CA ILE A 240 -0.12 -1.43 2.55
C ILE A 240 0.79 -1.94 3.68
N GLY A 241 1.44 -3.08 3.51
CA GLY A 241 2.43 -3.60 4.44
C GLY A 241 3.68 -2.70 4.51
N GLU A 242 4.17 -2.19 3.37
CA GLU A 242 5.26 -1.21 3.33
C GLU A 242 4.89 0.08 4.05
N LEU A 243 3.67 0.57 3.85
CA LEU A 243 3.16 1.75 4.53
C LEU A 243 3.04 1.53 6.04
N ALA A 244 2.60 0.34 6.49
CA ALA A 244 2.53 -0.01 7.91
C ALA A 244 3.93 -0.03 8.55
N ARG A 245 4.93 -0.61 7.88
CA ARG A 245 6.33 -0.61 8.36
C ARG A 245 6.89 0.81 8.45
N SER A 246 6.68 1.62 7.41
CA SER A 246 7.11 3.03 7.38
C SER A 246 6.45 3.84 8.49
N PHE A 247 5.17 3.59 8.75
CA PHE A 247 4.43 4.21 9.85
C PHE A 247 5.02 3.81 11.22
N ASN A 248 5.34 2.54 11.43
CA ASN A 248 5.95 2.07 12.67
C ASN A 248 7.36 2.64 12.87
N MET A 249 8.18 2.73 11.81
CA MET A 249 9.49 3.39 11.88
C MET A 249 9.38 4.87 12.27
N MET A 250 8.41 5.59 11.70
CA MET A 250 8.14 6.97 12.09
C MET A 250 7.71 7.05 13.56
N ALA A 251 6.89 6.11 14.02
CA ALA A 251 6.44 6.02 15.40
C ALA A 251 7.59 5.80 16.37
N ASP A 252 8.51 4.89 16.05
CA ASP A 252 9.70 4.62 16.84
C ASP A 252 10.59 5.86 16.97
N SER A 253 10.84 6.54 15.85
CA SER A 253 11.62 7.79 15.82
C SER A 253 10.98 8.90 16.65
N LEU A 254 9.66 9.05 16.57
CA LEU A 254 8.92 10.07 17.32
C LEU A 254 8.87 9.75 18.82
N SER A 255 8.66 8.50 19.18
CA SER A 255 8.68 8.00 20.57
C SER A 255 10.05 8.25 21.21
N GLU A 256 11.11 7.92 20.49
CA GLU A 256 12.48 8.14 20.96
C GLU A 256 12.80 9.64 21.15
N THR A 257 12.40 10.47 20.18
CA THR A 257 12.57 11.94 20.26
C THR A 257 11.85 12.52 21.48
N GLU A 258 10.59 12.09 21.74
CA GLU A 258 9.82 12.59 22.87
C GLU A 258 10.34 12.03 24.21
N ARG A 259 10.88 10.82 24.24
CA ARG A 259 11.57 10.27 25.41
C ARG A 259 12.81 11.11 25.75
N GLN A 260 13.66 11.37 24.76
CA GLN A 260 14.85 12.20 24.93
C GLN A 260 14.52 13.61 25.40
N ARG A 261 13.42 14.18 24.88
CA ARG A 261 12.94 15.50 25.32
C ARG A 261 12.48 15.49 26.78
N ARG A 262 11.72 14.47 27.20
CA ARG A 262 11.28 14.34 28.60
C ARG A 262 12.44 14.14 29.54
N ASP A 263 13.38 13.26 29.22
CA ASP A 263 14.57 12.98 30.01
C ASP A 263 15.43 14.26 30.14
N PHE A 264 15.54 15.06 29.06
CA PHE A 264 16.22 16.35 29.08
C PHE A 264 15.58 17.32 30.05
N ILE A 265 14.25 17.51 29.98
CA ILE A 265 13.52 18.41 30.90
C ILE A 265 13.65 17.95 32.36
N ALA A 266 13.55 16.65 32.62
CA ALA A 266 13.69 16.09 33.96
C ALA A 266 15.11 16.33 34.53
N ASN A 267 16.16 16.09 33.73
CA ASN A 267 17.53 16.31 34.13
C ASN A 267 17.84 17.79 34.38
N ILE A 268 17.34 18.68 33.52
CA ILE A 268 17.45 20.14 33.73
C ILE A 268 16.82 20.54 35.07
N SER A 269 15.58 20.07 35.31
CA SER A 269 14.86 20.42 36.53
C SER A 269 15.62 20.00 37.78
N HIS A 270 16.21 18.78 37.75
CA HIS A 270 17.01 18.29 38.83
C HIS A 270 18.30 19.10 39.04
N GLU A 271 19.06 19.38 37.98
CA GLU A 271 20.34 20.12 38.01
C GLU A 271 20.14 21.62 38.39
N LEU A 272 18.97 22.19 38.15
CA LEU A 272 18.61 23.55 38.59
C LEU A 272 18.13 23.56 40.04
N THR A 273 17.31 22.61 40.46
CA THR A 273 16.68 22.59 41.80
C THR A 273 17.73 22.42 42.90
N THR A 274 18.74 21.59 42.70
CA THR A 274 19.76 21.31 43.68
C THR A 274 20.54 22.56 44.13
N PRO A 275 21.18 23.35 43.23
CA PRO A 275 21.87 24.59 43.63
C PRO A 275 20.92 25.66 44.20
N MET A 276 19.71 25.76 43.61
CA MET A 276 18.71 26.72 44.13
C MET A 276 18.31 26.43 45.58
N THR A 277 18.10 25.14 45.90
CA THR A 277 17.79 24.71 47.28
C THR A 277 18.95 25.00 48.24
N SER A 278 20.20 24.82 47.81
CA SER A 278 21.36 25.11 48.61
C SER A 278 21.52 26.61 48.85
N ILE A 279 21.33 27.44 47.79
CA ILE A 279 21.38 28.93 47.90
C ILE A 279 20.28 29.39 48.86
N ALA A 280 19.03 28.96 48.68
CA ALA A 280 17.93 29.34 49.55
C ALA A 280 18.17 28.93 51.01
N GLY A 281 18.53 27.65 51.24
CA GLY A 281 18.75 27.14 52.58
C GLY A 281 19.89 27.81 53.35
N TYR A 282 21.00 28.14 52.67
CA TYR A 282 22.09 28.89 53.32
C TYR A 282 21.74 30.36 53.53
N THR A 283 20.99 30.97 52.58
CA THR A 283 20.50 32.34 52.75
C THR A 283 19.53 32.44 53.92
N ASP A 284 18.57 31.53 54.03
CA ASP A 284 17.61 31.47 55.14
C ASP A 284 18.36 31.21 56.48
N GLY A 285 19.32 30.28 56.52
CA GLY A 285 20.11 30.01 57.69
C GLY A 285 20.98 31.16 58.20
N ILE A 286 21.44 32.05 57.25
CA ILE A 286 22.11 33.29 57.63
C ILE A 286 21.13 34.31 58.17
N LEU A 287 19.95 34.45 57.53
CA LEU A 287 18.91 35.43 57.91
C LEU A 287 18.25 35.09 59.26
N ASP A 288 18.04 33.83 59.59
CA ASP A 288 17.39 33.41 60.83
C ASP A 288 18.40 33.19 62.02
N GLY A 289 19.72 33.37 61.75
CA GLY A 289 20.75 33.24 62.71
C GLY A 289 21.14 31.78 63.06
N THR A 290 20.64 30.79 62.34
CA THR A 290 21.03 29.38 62.47
C THR A 290 22.51 29.18 62.12
N ILE A 291 22.99 29.95 61.11
CA ILE A 291 24.42 30.01 60.76
C ILE A 291 25.10 31.08 61.63
N PRO A 292 26.09 30.67 62.44
CA PRO A 292 26.78 31.64 63.33
C PRO A 292 27.53 32.69 62.49
N GLN A 293 27.61 33.95 62.95
CA GLN A 293 28.24 35.09 62.31
C GLN A 293 29.70 34.80 61.88
N LYS A 294 30.43 34.02 62.65
CA LYS A 294 31.82 33.63 62.35
C LYS A 294 31.92 32.78 61.07
N ASP A 295 30.88 32.08 60.70
CA ASP A 295 30.83 31.13 59.55
C ASP A 295 30.11 31.76 58.35
N GLU A 296 29.40 32.92 58.48
CA GLU A 296 28.64 33.58 57.42
C GLU A 296 29.45 33.73 56.12
N ARG A 297 30.72 34.16 56.21
CA ARG A 297 31.58 34.38 55.04
C ARG A 297 31.78 33.09 54.22
N LYS A 298 31.90 31.95 54.90
CA LYS A 298 32.03 30.63 54.26
C LYS A 298 30.75 30.26 53.46
N TYR A 299 29.59 30.47 54.08
CA TYR A 299 28.31 30.14 53.42
C TYR A 299 27.96 31.13 52.31
N LEU A 300 28.30 32.43 52.45
CA LEU A 300 28.19 33.41 51.38
C LEU A 300 29.08 33.04 50.17
N GLN A 301 30.29 32.47 50.44
CA GLN A 301 31.14 31.97 49.38
C GLN A 301 30.47 30.77 48.66
N ILE A 302 29.87 29.82 49.39
CA ILE A 302 29.16 28.68 48.80
C ILE A 302 27.97 29.19 47.95
N ILE A 303 27.19 30.19 48.43
CA ILE A 303 26.08 30.81 47.68
C ILE A 303 26.61 31.41 46.40
N SER A 304 27.73 32.18 46.45
CA SER A 304 28.36 32.78 45.28
C SER A 304 28.79 31.74 44.26
N ASP A 305 29.48 30.65 44.74
CA ASP A 305 29.95 29.58 43.86
C ASP A 305 28.80 28.82 43.19
N GLU A 306 27.69 28.51 43.91
CA GLU A 306 26.49 27.88 43.35
C GLU A 306 25.76 28.80 42.39
N SER A 307 25.72 30.12 42.65
CA SER A 307 25.17 31.12 41.70
C SER A 307 25.96 31.17 40.40
N HIS A 308 27.29 31.19 40.48
CA HIS A 308 28.13 31.15 39.28
C HIS A 308 28.00 29.81 38.54
N ARG A 309 27.85 28.70 39.27
CA ARG A 309 27.63 27.38 38.71
C ARG A 309 26.28 27.37 37.93
N LEU A 310 25.19 27.86 38.51
CA LEU A 310 23.89 27.95 37.88
C LEU A 310 23.96 28.80 36.59
N SER A 311 24.63 29.96 36.62
CA SER A 311 24.84 30.83 35.47
C SER A 311 25.54 30.10 34.31
N ARG A 312 26.59 29.30 34.61
CA ARG A 312 27.31 28.49 33.61
C ARG A 312 26.40 27.42 33.02
N LEU A 313 25.57 26.74 33.84
CA LEU A 313 24.63 25.75 33.37
C LEU A 313 23.62 26.32 32.37
N VAL A 314 22.98 27.47 32.74
CA VAL A 314 22.02 28.14 31.87
C VAL A 314 22.66 28.57 30.55
N ARG A 315 23.88 29.14 30.58
CA ARG A 315 24.60 29.53 29.38
C ARG A 315 24.86 28.34 28.45
N ARG A 316 25.35 27.22 28.99
CA ARG A 316 25.56 25.99 28.19
C ARG A 316 24.25 25.44 27.57
N MET A 317 23.11 25.60 28.26
CA MET A 317 21.81 25.21 27.70
C MET A 317 21.40 26.11 26.53
N LEU A 318 21.64 27.42 26.64
CA LEU A 318 21.39 28.36 25.55
C LEU A 318 22.28 28.06 24.35
N ASP A 319 23.57 27.74 24.57
CA ASP A 319 24.50 27.36 23.49
C ASP A 319 23.99 26.11 22.75
N ILE A 320 23.55 25.07 23.48
CA ILE A 320 22.97 23.87 22.87
C ILE A 320 21.71 24.18 22.05
N SER A 321 20.82 25.02 22.57
CA SER A 321 19.61 25.44 21.88
C SER A 321 19.93 26.23 20.60
N GLN A 322 20.92 27.13 20.66
CA GLN A 322 21.38 27.87 19.49
C GLN A 322 21.98 26.96 18.43
N ILE A 323 22.89 26.06 18.80
CA ILE A 323 23.51 25.09 17.87
C ILE A 323 22.43 24.25 17.15
N GLN A 324 21.35 23.87 17.85
CA GLN A 324 20.27 23.06 17.25
C GLN A 324 19.35 23.84 16.32
N SER A 325 19.21 25.15 16.51
CA SER A 325 18.27 26.00 15.75
C SER A 325 18.93 26.85 14.67
N GLN A 326 20.24 27.02 14.72
CA GLN A 326 20.99 27.88 13.80
C GLN A 326 21.27 27.16 12.48
N GLU A 327 21.08 27.84 11.36
CA GLU A 327 21.56 27.37 10.07
C GLU A 327 23.09 27.42 10.07
N MET A 328 23.72 26.29 9.70
CA MET A 328 25.16 26.13 9.69
C MET A 328 25.79 26.95 8.55
N HIS A 329 26.74 27.79 8.88
CA HIS A 329 27.53 28.55 7.92
C HIS A 329 28.79 27.78 7.51
N LYS A 330 28.68 26.98 6.44
CA LYS A 330 29.83 26.24 5.90
C LYS A 330 30.69 27.11 5.02
N GLU A 331 31.94 27.26 5.43
CA GLU A 331 33.01 27.93 4.68
C GLU A 331 34.26 27.07 4.61
N ASP A 332 35.18 27.42 3.75
CA ASP A 332 36.51 26.81 3.69
C ASP A 332 37.44 27.58 4.63
N PHE A 333 37.98 26.90 5.63
CA PHE A 333 38.83 27.52 6.67
C PHE A 333 40.03 26.62 7.00
N ASP A 334 41.09 27.25 7.60
CA ASP A 334 42.28 26.53 8.04
C ASP A 334 42.06 25.84 9.40
N LEU A 335 41.97 24.51 9.39
CA LEU A 335 41.79 23.71 10.59
C LEU A 335 43.00 23.76 11.54
N CYS A 336 44.23 23.90 11.00
CA CYS A 336 45.44 24.05 11.81
C CYS A 336 45.39 25.30 12.68
N GLU A 337 44.92 26.42 12.14
CA GLU A 337 44.74 27.66 12.87
C GLU A 337 43.68 27.55 13.97
N SER A 338 42.53 26.96 13.66
CA SER A 338 41.45 26.69 14.63
C SER A 338 41.95 25.82 15.80
N MET A 339 42.77 24.78 15.52
CA MET A 339 43.36 23.93 16.54
C MET A 339 44.38 24.69 17.42
N ARG A 340 45.22 25.53 16.82
CA ARG A 340 46.19 26.38 17.56
C ARG A 340 45.47 27.36 18.47
N ILE A 341 44.45 28.06 17.99
CA ILE A 341 43.61 28.99 18.77
C ILE A 341 42.97 28.26 19.96
N ALA A 342 42.38 27.07 19.76
CA ALA A 342 41.77 26.29 20.82
C ALA A 342 42.79 25.86 21.85
N LEU A 343 43.97 25.40 21.43
CA LEU A 343 45.06 24.99 22.34
C LEU A 343 45.58 26.15 23.18
N LEU A 344 45.84 27.33 22.55
CA LEU A 344 46.31 28.52 23.26
C LEU A 344 45.27 29.00 24.29
N SER A 345 43.97 28.91 23.99
CA SER A 345 42.92 29.28 24.95
C SER A 345 42.90 28.39 26.21
N MET A 346 43.49 27.22 26.12
CA MET A 346 43.60 26.27 27.25
C MET A 346 44.92 26.31 28.01
N GLU A 347 45.90 27.14 27.58
CA GLU A 347 47.25 27.18 28.11
C GLU A 347 47.30 27.31 29.64
N GLN A 348 46.52 28.22 30.20
CA GLN A 348 46.49 28.43 31.67
C GLN A 348 46.01 27.19 32.44
N LYS A 349 44.98 26.50 31.94
CA LYS A 349 44.43 25.29 32.57
C LYS A 349 45.40 24.11 32.46
N ILE A 350 46.06 23.98 31.31
CA ILE A 350 47.07 22.98 31.02
C ILE A 350 48.26 23.12 31.95
N ASN A 351 48.80 24.36 32.06
CA ASN A 351 49.92 24.68 32.94
C ASN A 351 49.58 24.50 34.43
N GLN A 352 48.37 24.87 34.86
CA GLN A 352 47.92 24.61 36.25
C GLN A 352 47.94 23.14 36.66
N ARG A 353 47.74 22.22 35.70
CA ARG A 353 47.77 20.78 35.92
C ARG A 353 49.14 20.14 35.61
N GLY A 354 50.11 20.94 35.18
CA GLY A 354 51.43 20.48 34.82
C GLY A 354 51.48 19.47 33.68
N LEU A 355 50.55 19.59 32.73
CA LEU A 355 50.46 18.64 31.60
C LEU A 355 51.54 18.97 30.57
N ASP A 356 52.16 17.93 30.02
CA ASP A 356 53.11 18.03 28.91
C ASP A 356 52.32 17.92 27.58
N VAL A 357 52.38 18.95 26.73
CA VAL A 357 51.64 19.04 25.48
C VAL A 357 52.46 18.55 24.31
N GLU A 358 51.97 17.53 23.64
CA GLU A 358 52.49 17.03 22.38
C GLU A 358 51.55 17.46 21.24
N ALA A 359 51.90 18.50 20.49
CA ALA A 359 51.13 19.01 19.39
C ALA A 359 51.70 18.58 18.03
N ASP A 360 51.01 17.68 17.34
CA ASP A 360 51.36 17.20 15.99
C ASP A 360 50.42 17.86 14.99
N ILE A 361 50.61 19.17 14.81
CA ILE A 361 49.84 20.02 13.92
C ILE A 361 50.75 20.44 12.74
N PRO A 362 50.40 20.13 11.48
CA PRO A 362 51.18 20.55 10.33
C PRO A 362 51.46 22.05 10.30
N GLU A 363 52.67 22.42 9.82
CA GLU A 363 53.02 23.82 9.58
C GLU A 363 52.21 24.42 8.45
N ASP A 364 51.96 23.60 7.42
CA ASP A 364 51.13 23.97 6.29
C ASP A 364 49.67 24.01 6.65
N SER A 365 48.90 24.91 5.99
CA SER A 365 47.45 25.06 6.19
C SER A 365 46.70 23.84 5.66
N VAL A 366 45.83 23.27 6.46
CA VAL A 366 44.91 22.21 6.07
C VAL A 366 43.49 22.81 5.93
N MET A 367 43.12 23.09 4.69
CA MET A 367 41.81 23.69 4.39
C MET A 367 40.70 22.62 4.49
N VAL A 368 39.67 22.90 5.30
CA VAL A 368 38.50 22.04 5.50
C VAL A 368 37.22 22.82 5.29
N ARG A 369 36.13 22.11 4.96
CA ARG A 369 34.81 22.70 4.73
C ARG A 369 33.89 22.47 5.91
N GLY A 370 33.51 23.52 6.59
CA GLY A 370 32.63 23.44 7.75
C GLY A 370 32.32 24.82 8.34
N ASP A 371 31.68 24.83 9.49
CA ASP A 371 31.48 26.04 10.28
C ASP A 371 32.68 26.18 11.24
N ASN A 372 33.51 27.19 11.00
CA ASN A 372 34.75 27.39 11.72
C ASN A 372 34.54 27.56 13.25
N GLU A 373 33.53 28.34 13.65
CA GLU A 373 33.24 28.58 15.06
C GLU A 373 32.83 27.27 15.77
N LEU A 374 31.93 26.49 15.12
CA LEU A 374 31.44 25.22 15.67
C LEU A 374 32.54 24.16 15.71
N ILE A 375 33.38 24.03 14.69
CA ILE A 375 34.49 23.07 14.69
C ILE A 375 35.54 23.46 15.72
N THR A 376 35.86 24.77 15.86
CA THR A 376 36.75 25.24 16.93
C THR A 376 36.18 24.90 18.31
N GLN A 377 34.88 25.03 18.51
CA GLN A 377 34.19 24.64 19.74
C GLN A 377 34.29 23.12 20.02
N VAL A 378 34.26 22.27 18.97
CA VAL A 378 34.52 20.83 19.10
C VAL A 378 35.92 20.59 19.66
N VAL A 379 36.94 21.19 19.05
CA VAL A 379 38.34 21.06 19.51
C VAL A 379 38.47 21.53 20.95
N TYR A 380 37.92 22.70 21.30
CA TYR A 380 37.96 23.25 22.65
C TYR A 380 37.30 22.30 23.68
N ASN A 381 36.10 21.76 23.40
CA ASN A 381 35.41 20.85 24.31
C ASN A 381 36.18 19.55 24.52
N LEU A 382 36.84 19.01 23.49
CA LEU A 382 37.67 17.82 23.61
C LEU A 382 38.92 18.10 24.38
N LEU A 383 39.61 19.23 24.18
CA LEU A 383 40.78 19.65 24.97
C LEU A 383 40.41 19.91 26.42
N GLU A 384 39.26 20.61 26.67
CA GLU A 384 38.80 20.82 28.07
C GLU A 384 38.55 19.49 28.78
N ASN A 385 37.90 18.54 28.07
CA ASN A 385 37.67 17.21 28.62
C ASN A 385 39.00 16.46 28.88
N ALA A 386 39.92 16.44 27.91
CA ALA A 386 41.20 15.81 28.02
C ALA A 386 42.06 16.39 29.16
N THR A 387 42.13 17.73 29.24
CA THR A 387 42.85 18.42 30.33
C THR A 387 42.29 18.11 31.72
N LYS A 388 40.96 18.01 31.81
CA LYS A 388 40.26 17.75 33.07
C LYS A 388 40.47 16.34 33.61
N TYR A 389 40.46 15.35 32.73
CA TYR A 389 40.58 13.93 33.11
C TYR A 389 41.99 13.35 32.96
N ALA A 390 42.93 14.16 32.47
CA ALA A 390 44.34 13.79 32.47
C ALA A 390 44.86 13.61 33.91
N ALA A 391 45.77 12.67 34.13
CA ALA A 391 46.54 12.59 35.36
C ALA A 391 47.46 13.81 35.50
N GLU A 392 47.71 14.27 36.70
CA GLU A 392 48.67 15.39 36.92
C GLU A 392 50.05 15.01 36.37
N HIS A 393 50.73 15.97 35.74
CA HIS A 393 52.04 15.78 35.14
C HIS A 393 52.10 14.68 34.05
N SER A 394 51.00 14.45 33.34
CA SER A 394 50.91 13.49 32.23
C SER A 394 50.89 14.17 30.85
N ALA A 395 50.96 13.37 29.79
CA ALA A 395 50.91 13.86 28.42
C ALA A 395 49.50 14.17 27.95
N LEU A 396 49.34 15.27 27.24
CA LEU A 396 48.17 15.70 26.46
C LEU A 396 48.59 15.81 24.98
N TYR A 397 48.00 14.98 24.13
CA TYR A 397 48.30 14.97 22.70
C TYR A 397 47.17 15.62 21.89
N LEU A 398 47.55 16.46 20.94
CA LEU A 398 46.64 17.02 19.91
C LEU A 398 47.30 16.85 18.56
N GLY A 399 46.68 16.07 17.65
CA GLY A 399 47.23 15.81 16.33
C GLY A 399 46.19 15.92 15.21
N LEU A 400 46.72 16.20 14.02
CA LEU A 400 45.94 16.29 12.76
C LEU A 400 46.59 15.39 11.71
N ALA A 401 45.81 14.49 11.14
CA ALA A 401 46.24 13.60 10.06
C ALA A 401 45.22 13.69 8.90
N CYS A 402 45.70 13.80 7.65
CA CYS A 402 44.87 13.74 6.46
C CYS A 402 44.73 12.28 6.02
N ARG A 403 43.52 11.82 5.77
CA ARG A 403 43.20 10.47 5.28
C ARG A 403 42.19 10.55 4.12
N GLY A 404 42.68 10.46 2.90
CA GLY A 404 41.86 10.63 1.70
C GLY A 404 41.17 11.99 1.66
N GLU A 405 39.85 12.02 1.64
CA GLU A 405 39.07 13.28 1.61
C GLU A 405 38.76 13.88 3.00
N LYS A 406 39.28 13.30 4.06
CA LYS A 406 38.98 13.70 5.44
C LYS A 406 40.25 14.11 6.21
N ALA A 407 40.14 15.21 6.93
CA ALA A 407 41.05 15.57 7.99
C ALA A 407 40.57 14.88 9.29
N VAL A 408 41.49 14.23 10.02
CA VAL A 408 41.19 13.53 11.27
C VAL A 408 41.94 14.24 12.40
N VAL A 409 41.18 14.83 13.32
CA VAL A 409 41.70 15.45 14.53
C VAL A 409 41.64 14.45 15.67
N THR A 410 42.76 14.26 16.40
CA THR A 410 42.86 13.36 17.55
C THR A 410 43.29 14.14 18.78
N VAL A 411 42.51 14.05 19.86
CA VAL A 411 42.82 14.54 21.18
C VAL A 411 43.01 13.34 22.11
N ARG A 412 44.16 13.19 22.72
CA ARG A 412 44.51 12.04 23.58
C ARG A 412 45.05 12.50 24.92
N ASN A 413 44.61 11.88 25.98
CA ASN A 413 45.13 12.13 27.33
C ASN A 413 45.45 10.81 28.05
N THR A 414 46.41 10.86 28.97
CA THR A 414 46.69 9.79 29.88
C THR A 414 45.96 10.01 31.21
N GLY A 415 45.20 9.02 31.66
CA GLY A 415 44.39 9.11 32.88
C GLY A 415 43.65 7.80 33.15
N ASN A 416 42.48 7.88 33.72
CA ASN A 416 41.65 6.70 33.99
C ASN A 416 41.09 6.07 32.71
N THR A 417 41.17 4.76 32.60
CA THR A 417 40.52 4.02 31.51
C THR A 417 39.01 4.07 31.68
N ILE A 418 38.29 4.37 30.59
CA ILE A 418 36.82 4.34 30.52
C ILE A 418 36.39 2.91 30.25
N PRO A 419 35.48 2.31 31.03
CA PRO A 419 34.97 0.97 30.78
C PRO A 419 34.28 0.92 29.42
N ALA A 420 34.46 -0.16 28.66
CA ALA A 420 33.87 -0.32 27.32
C ALA A 420 32.33 -0.15 27.31
N GLN A 421 31.66 -0.49 28.41
CA GLN A 421 30.19 -0.35 28.56
C GLN A 421 29.75 1.12 28.68
N GLU A 422 30.62 2.02 29.13
CA GLU A 422 30.36 3.44 29.30
C GLU A 422 30.62 4.26 28.02
N ILE A 423 31.48 3.76 27.11
CA ILE A 423 31.87 4.46 25.89
C ILE A 423 30.67 4.92 25.05
N PRO A 424 29.66 4.09 24.78
CA PRO A 424 28.47 4.53 24.01
C PRO A 424 27.66 5.65 24.68
N LEU A 425 27.71 5.69 26.03
CA LEU A 425 26.93 6.63 26.84
C LEU A 425 27.60 8.00 27.00
N LEU A 426 28.88 8.12 26.66
CA LEU A 426 29.68 9.35 26.86
C LEU A 426 29.12 10.57 26.16
N PHE A 427 28.38 10.36 25.05
CA PHE A 427 27.77 11.40 24.23
C PHE A 427 26.33 11.69 24.60
N GLU A 428 25.77 10.98 25.60
CA GLU A 428 24.41 11.28 26.08
C GLU A 428 24.42 12.54 26.96
N ARG A 429 23.26 13.22 26.94
CA ARG A 429 23.07 14.46 27.73
C ARG A 429 23.15 14.15 29.22
N PHE A 430 23.90 14.96 29.99
CA PHE A 430 24.06 14.85 31.45
C PHE A 430 24.72 13.53 31.91
N HIS A 431 25.26 12.74 30.99
CA HIS A 431 25.98 11.53 31.39
C HIS A 431 27.33 11.84 32.00
N LYS A 432 27.58 11.27 33.14
CA LYS A 432 28.90 11.26 33.84
C LYS A 432 29.18 9.87 34.28
N SER A 433 30.41 9.36 34.03
CA SER A 433 30.81 8.09 34.56
C SER A 433 30.92 8.19 36.12
N ASP A 434 30.70 7.06 36.81
CA ASP A 434 30.72 7.05 38.29
C ASP A 434 32.04 7.57 38.88
N LYS A 435 33.16 7.33 38.20
CA LYS A 435 34.46 7.87 38.60
C LYS A 435 34.62 9.35 38.31
N SER A 436 33.96 9.87 37.27
CA SER A 436 34.00 11.30 36.90
C SER A 436 33.16 12.17 37.83
N ARG A 437 32.15 11.62 38.50
CA ARG A 437 31.33 12.33 39.49
C ARG A 437 32.12 12.85 40.69
N SER A 438 33.15 12.12 41.09
CA SER A 438 34.03 12.49 42.23
C SER A 438 35.07 13.54 41.85
N VAL A 439 35.53 13.54 40.60
CA VAL A 439 36.61 14.43 40.12
C VAL A 439 36.01 15.75 39.59
N ASP A 440 34.79 15.69 39.00
CA ASP A 440 34.15 16.82 38.35
C ASP A 440 32.85 17.23 39.06
N LYS A 441 32.98 18.04 40.08
CA LYS A 441 31.83 18.65 40.77
C LYS A 441 31.17 19.75 39.94
N ASP A 442 31.88 20.35 39.00
CA ASP A 442 31.43 21.52 38.22
C ASP A 442 30.97 21.21 36.79
N GLY A 443 31.21 20.03 36.26
CA GLY A 443 30.76 19.63 34.92
C GLY A 443 29.31 19.14 34.93
N TYR A 444 28.60 19.38 33.85
CA TYR A 444 27.19 18.97 33.69
C TYR A 444 26.99 17.78 32.73
N GLY A 445 28.08 17.20 32.21
CA GLY A 445 27.97 16.14 31.21
C GLY A 445 27.40 16.59 29.86
N LEU A 446 27.55 17.90 29.52
CA LEU A 446 27.02 18.47 28.28
C LEU A 446 28.09 18.67 27.19
N GLY A 447 29.41 18.70 27.54
CA GLY A 447 30.49 19.02 26.60
C GLY A 447 30.59 18.03 25.43
N LEU A 448 30.60 16.72 25.72
CA LEU A 448 30.67 15.68 24.68
C LEU A 448 29.39 15.56 23.89
N TYR A 449 28.22 15.87 24.49
CA TYR A 449 26.95 15.96 23.77
C TYR A 449 26.98 17.11 22.75
N VAL A 450 27.53 18.28 23.10
CA VAL A 450 27.74 19.40 22.17
C VAL A 450 28.63 18.97 21.00
N VAL A 451 29.76 18.32 21.30
CA VAL A 451 30.66 17.75 20.26
C VAL A 451 29.90 16.85 19.29
N LYS A 452 29.13 15.88 19.79
CA LYS A 452 28.36 14.97 18.96
C LYS A 452 27.29 15.69 18.14
N THR A 453 26.63 16.69 18.71
CA THR A 453 25.61 17.50 18.03
C THR A 453 26.20 18.26 16.86
N ILE A 454 27.33 18.97 17.07
CA ILE A 454 28.01 19.72 16.02
C ILE A 454 28.49 18.80 14.90
N LEU A 455 29.13 17.70 15.23
CA LEU A 455 29.64 16.74 14.24
C LEU A 455 28.51 16.05 13.44
N ASN A 456 27.39 15.73 14.07
CA ASN A 456 26.24 15.19 13.39
C ASN A 456 25.63 16.21 12.37
N GLN A 457 25.58 17.51 12.72
CA GLN A 457 25.14 18.55 11.79
C GLN A 457 26.09 18.69 10.61
N HIS A 458 27.41 18.51 10.83
CA HIS A 458 28.42 18.49 9.78
C HIS A 458 28.40 17.19 8.96
N LYS A 459 27.64 16.15 9.39
CA LYS A 459 27.67 14.78 8.84
C LYS A 459 29.04 14.11 9.01
N GLU A 460 29.75 14.46 10.09
CA GLU A 460 31.05 13.94 10.45
C GLU A 460 30.95 12.91 11.59
N GLN A 461 32.02 12.15 11.78
CA GLN A 461 32.08 11.06 12.76
C GLN A 461 33.03 11.37 13.90
N ILE A 462 32.72 10.85 15.09
CA ILE A 462 33.61 10.83 16.21
C ILE A 462 33.76 9.41 16.76
N THR A 463 34.96 9.02 17.06
CA THR A 463 35.31 7.73 17.66
C THR A 463 36.07 7.94 19.00
N VAL A 464 35.91 6.99 19.90
CA VAL A 464 36.59 6.99 21.21
C VAL A 464 37.23 5.65 21.42
N THR A 465 38.48 5.69 21.85
CA THR A 465 39.21 4.51 22.36
C THR A 465 39.76 4.81 23.75
N SER A 466 39.65 3.86 24.67
CA SER A 466 40.18 4.01 26.03
C SER A 466 40.73 2.70 26.51
N GLU A 467 42.07 2.59 26.48
CA GLU A 467 42.81 1.38 26.86
C GLU A 467 44.07 1.75 27.61
N ASN A 468 44.46 0.92 28.59
CA ASN A 468 45.73 1.04 29.35
C ASN A 468 45.98 2.44 29.94
N GLY A 469 44.95 3.12 30.41
CA GLY A 469 45.07 4.46 30.96
C GLY A 469 45.21 5.59 29.95
N VAL A 470 45.03 5.29 28.66
CA VAL A 470 45.04 6.29 27.56
C VAL A 470 43.67 6.38 26.95
N THR A 471 43.09 7.59 26.89
CA THR A 471 41.83 7.86 26.20
C THR A 471 42.09 8.77 25.01
N ALA A 472 41.59 8.38 23.84
CA ALA A 472 41.69 9.15 22.60
C ALA A 472 40.31 9.38 22.00
N PHE A 473 40.02 10.63 21.68
CA PHE A 473 38.88 11.06 20.90
C PHE A 473 39.36 11.49 19.51
N SER A 474 38.80 10.90 18.46
CA SER A 474 39.16 11.26 17.09
C SER A 474 37.91 11.60 16.31
N PHE A 475 37.92 12.73 15.63
CA PHE A 475 36.80 13.15 14.77
C PHE A 475 37.27 13.54 13.37
N THR A 476 36.35 13.47 12.40
CA THR A 476 36.62 13.78 11.00
C THR A 476 36.06 15.14 10.62
N VAL A 477 36.69 15.79 9.65
CA VAL A 477 36.18 16.99 8.95
C VAL A 477 36.46 16.83 7.46
N GLN A 478 35.51 17.20 6.61
CA GLN A 478 35.66 17.15 5.17
C GLN A 478 36.73 18.14 4.68
N MET A 479 37.70 17.69 3.89
CA MET A 479 38.71 18.58 3.28
C MET A 479 38.05 19.44 2.20
N ALA A 480 38.52 20.69 2.05
CA ALA A 480 38.12 21.57 0.97
C ALA A 480 38.65 21.06 -0.39
N ASP A 481 37.91 21.33 -1.46
CA ASP A 481 38.26 20.81 -2.80
C ASP A 481 39.64 21.24 -3.29
N SER A 482 40.14 22.40 -2.85
CA SER A 482 41.49 22.91 -3.20
C SER A 482 42.65 22.13 -2.55
N THR A 483 42.38 21.34 -1.52
CA THR A 483 43.43 20.60 -0.76
C THR A 483 43.49 19.13 -1.16
N ARG A 484 42.52 18.65 -1.95
CA ARG A 484 42.49 17.24 -2.43
C ARG A 484 43.70 16.88 -3.31
N SER A 485 44.30 17.82 -4.00
CA SER A 485 45.44 17.58 -4.89
C SER A 485 46.78 17.41 -4.17
N TYR A 486 46.92 17.86 -2.91
CA TYR A 486 48.18 17.74 -2.15
C TYR A 486 48.37 16.41 -1.41
N GLY A 487 47.27 15.72 -1.08
CA GLY A 487 47.31 14.42 -0.36
C GLY A 487 47.77 13.23 -1.19
N GLU A 488 47.56 13.28 -2.50
CA GLU A 488 47.95 12.19 -3.42
C GLU A 488 49.45 12.17 -3.77
N GLU A 489 50.18 13.25 -3.55
CA GLU A 489 51.62 13.34 -3.84
C GLU A 489 52.50 12.81 -2.67
N GLN A 490 51.99 12.66 -1.45
CA GLN A 490 52.76 12.14 -0.33
C GLN A 490 52.61 10.61 -0.07
N GLU A 491 51.68 9.92 -0.74
CA GLU A 491 51.53 8.46 -0.72
C GLU A 491 52.25 7.74 -1.89
N LYS A 492 52.98 8.44 -2.73
CA LYS A 492 53.87 7.87 -3.76
C LYS A 492 55.33 7.99 -3.35
#